data_a5d43fb492a876c7a0941e0b08fdbe6f
#
_entry.id   a5d43fb492a876c7a0941e0b08fdbe6f
#
_cell.length_a   1.000
_cell.length_b   1.000
_cell.length_c   1.000
_cell.angle_alpha   90.00
_cell.angle_beta   90.00
_cell.angle_gamma   90.00
#
_symmetry.space_group_name_H-M   'P 1'
#
loop_
_entity.id
_entity.type
_entity.pdbx_description
1 polymer ?
#
loop_
_entity_poly.entity_id
_entity_poly.type
_entity_poly.pdbx_seq_one_letter_code
_entity_poly.pdbx_strand_id
1 'polypeptide(L)' 'MKLKEQVLLILMSSKGGYVSGEDISKQLYVSRNAVWKAINSLRADGFVIDAIQNKGYLLSGGEDYDFTQ' A
#
# COMPACT_ATOMS: atom_id res chain seq x y z
N MET A 1 13.51 -4.67 -6.15
CA MET A 1 12.65 -3.86 -5.28
C MET A 1 11.80 -4.77 -4.42
N LYS A 2 11.73 -4.46 -3.14
CA LYS A 2 10.95 -5.30 -2.23
C LYS A 2 9.48 -5.13 -2.48
N LEU A 3 8.71 -6.16 -2.14
CA LEU A 3 7.28 -6.14 -2.38
C LEU A 3 6.60 -4.95 -1.69
N LYS A 4 6.98 -4.67 -0.45
CA LYS A 4 6.33 -3.55 0.25
C LYS A 4 6.61 -2.23 -0.45
N GLU A 5 7.77 -2.08 -1.07
CA GLU A 5 8.07 -0.87 -1.80
C GLU A 5 7.22 -0.74 -3.05
N GLN A 6 6.99 -1.87 -3.72
CA GLN A 6 6.12 -1.87 -4.90
C GLN A 6 4.68 -1.53 -4.52
N VAL A 7 4.21 -2.09 -3.42
CA VAL A 7 2.86 -1.78 -2.92
C VAL A 7 2.76 -0.30 -2.58
N LEU A 8 3.79 0.23 -1.91
CA LEU A 8 3.79 1.64 -1.53
C LEU A 8 3.70 2.54 -2.77
N LEU A 9 4.46 2.21 -3.82
CA LEU A 9 4.43 3.01 -5.04
C LEU A 9 3.04 3.02 -5.66
N ILE A 10 2.35 1.88 -5.65
CA ILE A 10 1.01 1.81 -6.17
C ILE A 10 0.08 2.72 -5.38
N LEU A 11 0.19 2.68 -4.05
CA LEU A 11 -0.65 3.50 -3.20
C LEU A 11 -0.36 4.98 -3.40
N MET A 12 0.91 5.33 -3.56
CA MET A 12 1.28 6.72 -3.78
C MET A 12 0.78 7.22 -5.12
N SER A 13 0.74 6.36 -6.12
CA SER A 13 0.26 6.74 -7.44
C SER A 13 -1.25 6.98 -7.46
N SER A 14 -1.95 6.46 -6.48
CA SER A 14 -3.41 6.56 -6.44
C SER A 14 -3.86 7.63 -5.47
N LYS A 15 -3.24 8.78 -5.52
CA LYS A 15 -3.53 9.85 -4.58
C LYS A 15 -5.01 10.07 -4.40
N GLY A 16 -5.45 10.03 -3.15
CA GLY A 16 -6.85 10.30 -2.85
C GLY A 16 -7.81 9.20 -3.24
N GLY A 17 -7.32 8.10 -3.77
CA GLY A 17 -8.18 7.01 -4.20
C GLY A 17 -7.81 5.70 -3.53
N TYR A 18 -8.76 4.79 -3.49
CA TYR A 18 -8.54 3.47 -2.91
C TYR A 18 -8.08 2.51 -3.99
N VAL A 19 -7.19 1.60 -3.62
CA VAL A 19 -6.74 0.54 -4.52
C VAL A 19 -7.07 -0.78 -3.83
N SER A 20 -7.80 -1.65 -4.51
CA SER A 20 -8.19 -2.91 -3.91
C SER A 20 -6.98 -3.84 -3.78
N GLY A 21 -7.04 -4.70 -2.77
CA GLY A 21 -5.98 -5.70 -2.61
C GLY A 21 -5.90 -6.63 -3.81
N GLU A 22 -7.04 -6.90 -4.42
CA GLU A 22 -7.06 -7.73 -5.61
C GLU A 22 -6.33 -7.06 -6.77
N ASP A 23 -6.55 -5.77 -6.98
CA ASP A 23 -5.85 -5.06 -8.04
C ASP A 23 -4.36 -5.05 -7.80
N ILE A 24 -3.95 -4.82 -6.56
CA ILE A 24 -2.53 -4.82 -6.24
C ILE A 24 -1.93 -6.18 -6.51
N SER A 25 -2.61 -7.23 -6.08
CA SER A 25 -2.10 -8.58 -6.28
C SER A 25 -1.96 -8.91 -7.76
N LYS A 26 -2.90 -8.46 -8.57
CA LYS A 26 -2.83 -8.69 -10.02
C LYS A 26 -1.69 -7.92 -10.66
N GLN A 27 -1.51 -6.68 -10.27
CA GLN A 27 -0.45 -5.87 -10.85
C GLN A 27 0.93 -6.42 -10.53
N LEU A 28 1.09 -6.98 -9.33
CA LEU A 28 2.39 -7.44 -8.89
C LEU A 28 2.58 -8.95 -9.00
N TYR A 29 1.56 -9.65 -9.46
CA TYR A 29 1.64 -11.11 -9.61
C TYR A 29 1.96 -11.79 -8.30
N VAL A 30 1.30 -11.38 -7.23
CA VAL A 30 1.47 -11.97 -5.90
C VAL A 30 0.09 -12.29 -5.34
N SER A 31 0.07 -13.08 -4.26
CA SER A 31 -1.19 -13.41 -3.63
C SER A 31 -1.74 -12.22 -2.85
N ARG A 32 -3.04 -12.22 -2.60
CA ARG A 32 -3.65 -11.18 -1.78
C ARG A 32 -3.09 -11.20 -0.36
N ASN A 33 -2.75 -12.40 0.12
CA ASN A 33 -2.15 -12.52 1.44
C ASN A 33 -0.79 -11.82 1.49
N ALA A 34 -0.02 -11.93 0.42
CA ALA A 34 1.27 -11.24 0.34
C ALA A 34 1.08 -9.74 0.35
N VAL A 35 0.03 -9.25 -0.33
CA VAL A 35 -0.29 -7.82 -0.31
C VAL A 35 -0.61 -7.38 1.12
N TRP A 36 -1.43 -8.17 1.82
CA TRP A 36 -1.81 -7.84 3.19
C TRP A 36 -0.59 -7.76 4.09
N LYS A 37 0.34 -8.69 3.93
CA LYS A 37 1.56 -8.67 4.72
C LYS A 37 2.40 -7.44 4.42
N ALA A 38 2.46 -7.06 3.15
CA ALA A 38 3.20 -5.85 2.76
C ALA A 38 2.57 -4.61 3.37
N ILE A 39 1.24 -4.54 3.36
CA ILE A 39 0.54 -3.41 3.98
C ILE A 39 0.88 -3.31 5.46
N ASN A 40 0.87 -4.43 6.17
CA ASN A 40 1.19 -4.40 7.59
C ASN A 40 2.64 -4.02 7.83
N SER A 41 3.53 -4.43 6.94
CA SER A 41 4.93 -4.04 7.06
C SER A 41 5.10 -2.53 6.89
N LEU A 42 4.36 -1.95 5.94
CA LEU A 42 4.41 -0.51 5.73
C LEU A 42 3.86 0.24 6.94
N ARG A 43 2.79 -0.28 7.54
CA ARG A 43 2.24 0.33 8.74
C ARG A 43 3.26 0.31 9.87
N ALA A 44 4.00 -0.78 9.98
CA ALA A 44 5.04 -0.88 11.01
C ALA A 44 6.16 0.12 10.76
N ASP A 45 6.36 0.50 9.50
CA ASP A 45 7.38 1.50 9.15
C ASP A 45 6.90 2.93 9.36
N GLY A 46 5.64 3.13 9.74
CA GLY A 46 5.13 4.47 10.02
C GLY A 46 4.12 5.01 9.03
N PHE A 47 3.83 4.28 7.96
CA PHE A 47 2.85 4.74 7.00
C PHE A 47 1.44 4.53 7.54
N VAL A 48 0.56 5.47 7.26
CA VAL A 48 -0.84 5.37 7.66
C VAL A 48 -1.63 4.91 6.45
N ILE A 49 -2.14 3.70 6.53
CA ILE A 49 -2.87 3.09 5.42
C ILE A 49 -4.22 2.64 5.93
N ASP A 50 -5.28 3.23 5.37
CA ASP A 50 -6.64 2.87 5.71
C ASP A 50 -7.07 1.69 4.87
N ALA A 51 -7.83 0.79 5.49
CA ALA A 51 -8.38 -0.37 4.79
C ALA A 51 -9.89 -0.30 4.95
N ILE A 52 -10.59 -0.13 3.84
CA ILE A 52 -12.04 -0.01 3.84
C ILE A 52 -12.62 -1.20 3.09
N GLN A 53 -13.53 -1.90 3.72
CA GLN A 53 -14.14 -3.05 3.10
C GLN A 53 -14.85 -2.65 1.81
N ASN A 54 -14.63 -3.44 0.77
CA ASN A 54 -15.20 -3.20 -0.55
C ASN A 54 -14.61 -2.01 -1.31
N LYS A 55 -13.64 -1.31 -0.74
CA LYS A 55 -12.98 -0.23 -1.45
C LYS A 55 -11.50 -0.48 -1.61
N GLY A 56 -10.84 -0.97 -0.57
CA GLY A 56 -9.44 -1.29 -0.65
C GLY A 56 -8.59 -0.48 0.31
N TYR A 57 -7.39 -0.17 -0.11
CA TYR A 57 -6.41 0.51 0.73
C TYR A 57 -6.17 1.92 0.24
N LEU A 58 -5.96 2.83 1.19
CA LEU A 58 -5.67 4.22 0.89
C LEU A 58 -4.52 4.68 1.75
N LEU A 59 -3.48 5.21 1.14
CA LEU A 59 -2.37 5.81 1.88
C LEU A 59 -2.80 7.19 2.31
N SER A 60 -2.99 7.39 3.61
CA SER A 60 -3.49 8.66 4.12
C SER A 60 -2.47 9.43 4.96
N GLY A 61 -1.28 8.90 5.16
CA GLY A 61 -0.27 9.59 5.93
C GLY A 61 1.05 8.86 5.91
N GLY A 62 2.10 9.52 6.39
CA GLY A 62 3.40 8.92 6.47
C GLY A 62 4.22 9.08 5.22
N GLU A 63 3.62 9.53 4.13
CA GLU A 63 4.36 9.61 2.89
C GLU A 63 5.39 10.74 2.88
N ASP A 64 5.24 11.69 3.77
CA ASP A 64 6.23 12.77 3.86
C ASP A 64 7.28 12.40 4.85
N TYR A 65 7.30 11.19 5.30
CA TYR A 65 7.99 10.76 6.42
C TYR A 65 9.39 10.69 6.11
N ASP A 66 9.97 10.79 5.17
CA ASP A 66 11.25 10.85 5.11
C ASP A 66 11.83 10.64 3.84
N PHE A 67 11.12 10.41 2.83
CA PHE A 67 11.70 10.21 1.55
C PHE A 67 12.37 11.46 1.06
N THR A 68 11.97 12.60 1.59
CA THR A 68 12.56 13.85 1.15
C THR A 68 13.68 14.29 2.05
N GLN A 69 13.99 13.51 3.01
CA GLN A 69 14.99 13.88 3.98
C GLN A 69 16.43 13.76 3.46
#